data_814ff039acbb4c3b0f5580cc129770e4
#
_entry.id   814ff039acbb4c3b0f5580cc129770e4
#
_cell.length_a   1.000
_cell.length_b   1.000
_cell.length_c   1.000
_cell.angle_alpha   90.00
_cell.angle_beta   90.00
_cell.angle_gamma   90.00
#
_symmetry.space_group_name_H-M   'P 1'
#
loop_
_entity.id
_entity.type
_entity.pdbx_description
1 polymer ?
#
loop_
_entity_poly.entity_id
_entity_poly.type
_entity_poly.pdbx_seq_one_letter_code
_entity_poly.pdbx_strand_id
1 'polypeptide(L)'
;MNPDAIAAAQHVSSTAAARSTLQKRQALLEARYSFAVETTLSGHSEVTLVRRAKAVGYVVWLFYVGLANRRLNHFRIEERVADGGYFVPDADIVRRVSRSAANFRKLHPLADRLWLFDNSGLEGFRLVGEAKAGVVLFQAENLPRWAAELMKEPC
;
A
#
# COMPACT_ATOMS: atom_id res chain seq x y z
N MET A 1 -10.27 5.04 0.93
CA MET A 1 -9.99 6.49 1.02
C MET A 1 -8.66 6.78 0.36
N ASN A 2 -8.67 7.62 -0.66
CA ASN A 2 -7.51 8.04 -1.42
C ASN A 2 -7.37 9.56 -1.30
N PRO A 3 -6.27 10.10 -0.71
CA PRO A 3 -6.05 11.55 -0.58
C PRO A 3 -6.04 12.30 -1.91
N ASP A 4 -5.46 11.69 -2.96
CA ASP A 4 -5.36 12.31 -4.29
C ASP A 4 -6.76 12.49 -4.91
N ALA A 5 -7.64 11.48 -4.77
CA ALA A 5 -9.02 11.58 -5.22
C ALA A 5 -9.81 12.64 -4.43
N ILE A 6 -9.53 12.80 -3.13
CA ILE A 6 -10.15 13.86 -2.30
C ILE A 6 -9.65 15.24 -2.74
N ALA A 7 -8.34 15.38 -3.00
CA ALA A 7 -7.77 16.65 -3.46
C ALA A 7 -8.40 17.09 -4.79
N ALA A 8 -8.53 16.17 -5.74
CA ALA A 8 -9.13 16.42 -7.05
C ALA A 8 -10.63 16.78 -6.93
N ALA A 9 -11.40 16.00 -6.18
CA ALA A 9 -12.85 16.19 -6.05
C ALA A 9 -13.24 17.47 -5.29
N GLN A 10 -12.41 17.91 -4.34
CA GLN A 10 -12.68 19.07 -3.48
C GLN A 10 -11.89 20.33 -3.89
N HIS A 11 -11.07 20.26 -4.91
CA HIS A 11 -10.18 21.36 -5.36
C HIS A 11 -9.33 21.97 -4.22
N VAL A 12 -8.86 21.12 -3.30
CA VAL A 12 -8.04 21.52 -2.16
C VAL A 12 -6.58 21.10 -2.35
N SER A 13 -5.67 21.73 -1.59
CA SER A 13 -4.27 21.32 -1.63
C SER A 13 -4.06 19.88 -1.16
N SER A 14 -3.04 19.21 -1.67
CA SER A 14 -2.69 17.84 -1.26
C SER A 14 -2.46 17.71 0.26
N THR A 15 -1.93 18.76 0.90
CA THR A 15 -1.74 18.81 2.36
C THR A 15 -3.07 18.87 3.10
N ALA A 16 -4.02 19.66 2.62
CA ALA A 16 -5.36 19.76 3.22
C ALA A 16 -6.13 18.44 3.05
N ALA A 17 -6.06 17.82 1.85
CA ALA A 17 -6.65 16.52 1.59
C ALA A 17 -6.04 15.41 2.46
N ALA A 18 -4.72 15.42 2.67
CA ALA A 18 -4.05 14.47 3.56
C ALA A 18 -4.54 14.61 5.02
N ARG A 19 -4.64 15.83 5.54
CA ARG A 19 -5.18 16.09 6.88
C ARG A 19 -6.63 15.62 7.03
N SER A 20 -7.49 15.98 6.08
CA SER A 20 -8.90 15.55 6.05
C SER A 20 -9.02 14.02 6.02
N THR A 21 -8.18 13.35 5.22
CA THR A 21 -8.13 11.89 5.16
C THR A 21 -7.76 11.27 6.50
N LEU A 22 -6.75 11.82 7.20
CA LEU A 22 -6.34 11.33 8.52
C LEU A 22 -7.46 11.50 9.56
N GLN A 23 -8.13 12.65 9.59
CA GLN A 23 -9.28 12.90 10.48
C GLN A 23 -10.42 11.92 10.20
N LYS A 24 -10.76 11.70 8.91
CA LYS A 24 -11.81 10.78 8.53
C LYS A 24 -11.49 9.33 8.90
N ARG A 25 -10.23 8.89 8.71
CA ARG A 25 -9.77 7.56 9.15
C ARG A 25 -9.93 7.38 10.65
N GLN A 26 -9.57 8.40 11.41
CA GLN A 26 -9.72 8.42 12.88
C GLN A 26 -11.19 8.30 13.30
N ALA A 27 -12.06 9.12 12.74
CA ALA A 27 -13.49 9.09 13.03
C ALA A 27 -14.14 7.73 12.69
N LEU A 28 -13.77 7.13 11.53
CA LEU A 28 -14.29 5.83 11.15
C LEU A 28 -13.78 4.70 12.08
N LEU A 29 -12.54 4.80 12.53
CA LEU A 29 -11.97 3.84 13.48
C LEU A 29 -12.70 3.93 14.84
N GLU A 30 -12.95 5.12 15.34
CA GLU A 30 -13.66 5.36 16.59
C GLU A 30 -15.12 4.90 16.52
N ALA A 31 -15.78 5.17 15.39
CA ALA A 31 -17.15 4.74 15.14
C ALA A 31 -17.30 3.25 14.78
N ARG A 32 -16.21 2.48 14.74
CA ARG A 32 -16.21 1.04 14.40
C ARG A 32 -16.75 0.71 13.01
N TYR A 33 -16.68 1.64 12.06
CA TYR A 33 -17.06 1.37 10.67
C TYR A 33 -15.93 0.67 9.90
N SER A 34 -16.30 -0.27 9.03
CA SER A 34 -15.37 -0.83 8.04
C SER A 34 -15.00 0.22 6.99
N PHE A 35 -13.73 0.29 6.63
CA PHE A 35 -13.24 1.21 5.61
C PHE A 35 -11.99 0.68 4.90
N ALA A 36 -11.74 1.17 3.68
CA ALA A 36 -10.54 0.87 2.92
C ALA A 36 -9.68 2.13 2.77
N VAL A 37 -8.36 1.91 2.72
CA VAL A 37 -7.36 2.97 2.56
C VAL A 37 -6.45 2.59 1.40
N GLU A 38 -6.34 3.48 0.42
CA GLU A 38 -5.30 3.41 -0.60
C GLU A 38 -4.09 4.24 -0.16
N THR A 39 -2.89 3.67 -0.26
CA THR A 39 -1.67 4.30 0.21
C THR A 39 -0.44 3.73 -0.49
N THR A 40 0.63 4.52 -0.59
CA THR A 40 1.95 4.04 -1.00
C THR A 40 2.65 3.23 0.10
N LEU A 41 2.05 3.12 1.27
CA LEU A 41 2.61 2.46 2.45
C LEU A 41 3.96 3.05 2.92
N SER A 42 4.32 4.24 2.48
CA SER A 42 5.61 4.88 2.79
C SER A 42 5.59 5.78 4.03
N GLY A 43 4.41 6.03 4.60
CA GLY A 43 4.20 6.85 5.80
C GLY A 43 4.22 6.03 7.10
N HIS A 44 4.37 6.73 8.23
CA HIS A 44 4.24 6.12 9.56
C HIS A 44 2.79 5.98 10.02
N SER A 45 1.89 6.79 9.45
CA SER A 45 0.47 6.83 9.81
C SER A 45 -0.24 5.50 9.54
N GLU A 46 0.16 4.77 8.50
CA GLU A 46 -0.43 3.49 8.13
C GLU A 46 -0.12 2.40 9.17
N VAL A 47 1.13 2.34 9.63
CA VAL A 47 1.53 1.39 10.67
C VAL A 47 0.78 1.66 11.97
N THR A 48 0.67 2.93 12.36
CA THR A 48 -0.07 3.35 13.55
C THR A 48 -1.56 3.02 13.42
N LEU A 49 -2.16 3.29 12.25
CA LEU A 49 -3.55 2.99 11.97
C LEU A 49 -3.87 1.50 12.13
N VAL A 50 -3.06 0.64 11.50
CA VAL A 50 -3.28 -0.82 11.56
C VAL A 50 -3.11 -1.35 12.98
N ARG A 51 -2.10 -0.90 13.72
CA ARG A 51 -1.91 -1.29 15.13
C ARG A 51 -3.11 -0.90 16.00
N ARG A 52 -3.62 0.31 15.82
CA ARG A 52 -4.81 0.79 16.55
C ARG A 52 -6.06 0.01 16.15
N ALA A 53 -6.25 -0.27 14.85
CA ALA A 53 -7.35 -1.09 14.37
C ALA A 53 -7.31 -2.49 14.99
N LYS A 54 -6.16 -3.15 15.01
CA LYS A 54 -5.99 -4.46 15.67
C LYS A 54 -6.29 -4.39 17.16
N ALA A 55 -5.80 -3.37 17.86
CA ALA A 55 -6.02 -3.21 19.30
C ALA A 55 -7.50 -3.07 19.68
N VAL A 56 -8.34 -2.58 18.74
CA VAL A 56 -9.79 -2.46 18.96
C VAL A 56 -10.61 -3.54 18.23
N GLY A 57 -9.98 -4.63 17.76
CA GLY A 57 -10.65 -5.83 17.26
C GLY A 57 -11.03 -5.82 15.79
N TYR A 58 -10.44 -4.93 14.96
CA TYR A 58 -10.66 -5.01 13.50
C TYR A 58 -10.03 -6.24 12.89
N VAL A 59 -10.69 -6.77 11.87
CA VAL A 59 -10.11 -7.69 10.89
C VAL A 59 -9.40 -6.86 9.84
N VAL A 60 -8.10 -7.09 9.64
CA VAL A 60 -7.26 -6.31 8.73
C VAL A 60 -6.93 -7.12 7.49
N TRP A 61 -7.28 -6.58 6.33
CA TRP A 61 -6.93 -7.13 5.02
C TRP A 61 -5.88 -6.24 4.37
N LEU A 62 -4.77 -6.83 3.94
CA LEU A 62 -3.67 -6.13 3.30
C LEU A 62 -3.53 -6.61 1.85
N PHE A 63 -3.74 -5.69 0.91
CA PHE A 63 -3.48 -5.88 -0.52
C PHE A 63 -2.20 -5.13 -0.86
N TYR A 64 -1.18 -5.83 -1.30
CA TYR A 64 0.09 -5.21 -1.67
C TYR A 64 0.37 -5.43 -3.15
N VAL A 65 0.60 -4.34 -3.87
CA VAL A 65 0.91 -4.35 -5.30
C VAL A 65 2.39 -3.99 -5.47
N GLY A 66 3.17 -4.88 -6.05
CA GLY A 66 4.57 -4.67 -6.35
C GLY A 66 4.88 -4.63 -7.83
N LEU A 67 6.07 -4.10 -8.16
CA LEU A 67 6.63 -4.02 -9.50
C LEU A 67 8.04 -4.63 -9.51
N ALA A 68 8.39 -5.34 -10.58
CA ALA A 68 9.64 -6.10 -10.67
C ALA A 68 10.90 -5.21 -10.65
N ASN A 69 10.81 -3.97 -11.13
CA ASN A 69 11.97 -3.08 -11.14
C ASN A 69 11.59 -1.59 -11.06
N ARG A 70 12.60 -0.77 -10.75
CA ARG A 70 12.44 0.68 -10.60
C ARG A 70 12.06 1.40 -11.90
N ARG A 71 12.51 0.91 -13.06
CA ARG A 71 12.19 1.52 -14.37
C ARG A 71 10.69 1.46 -14.64
N LEU A 72 10.03 0.36 -14.26
CA LEU A 72 8.57 0.25 -14.35
C LEU A 72 7.86 1.23 -13.43
N ASN A 73 8.39 1.47 -12.22
CA ASN A 73 7.86 2.52 -11.34
C ASN A 73 7.95 3.91 -11.99
N HIS A 74 9.09 4.23 -12.62
CA HIS A 74 9.28 5.47 -13.37
C HIS A 74 8.29 5.62 -14.51
N PHE A 75 8.25 4.63 -15.40
CA PHE A 75 7.36 4.63 -16.56
C PHE A 75 5.89 4.83 -16.16
N ARG A 76 5.42 4.12 -15.12
CA ARG A 76 4.05 4.28 -14.60
C ARG A 76 3.78 5.67 -14.02
N ILE A 77 4.79 6.32 -13.45
CA ILE A 77 4.66 7.69 -12.94
C ILE A 77 4.62 8.67 -14.11
N GLU A 78 5.46 8.50 -15.13
CA GLU A 78 5.45 9.32 -16.34
C GLU A 78 4.12 9.22 -17.09
N GLU A 79 3.58 8.02 -17.31
CA GLU A 79 2.24 7.82 -17.86
C GLU A 79 1.18 8.58 -17.04
N ARG A 80 1.20 8.43 -15.71
CA ARG A 80 0.26 9.13 -14.84
C ARG A 80 0.40 10.64 -14.87
N VAL A 81 1.62 11.17 -15.02
CA VAL A 81 1.86 12.62 -15.19
C VAL A 81 1.31 13.11 -16.51
N ALA A 82 1.47 12.34 -17.60
CA ALA A 82 0.88 12.65 -18.89
C ALA A 82 -0.66 12.69 -18.82
N ASP A 83 -1.28 11.89 -17.96
CA ASP A 83 -2.72 11.87 -17.67
C ASP A 83 -3.16 12.94 -16.63
N GLY A 84 -2.31 13.93 -16.32
CA GLY A 84 -2.62 15.03 -15.40
C GLY A 84 -2.30 14.79 -13.94
N GLY A 85 -1.56 13.74 -13.60
CA GLY A 85 -1.08 13.45 -12.25
C GLY A 85 0.16 14.26 -11.85
N TYR A 86 0.56 14.16 -10.58
CA TYR A 86 1.71 14.90 -10.05
C TYR A 86 3.04 14.21 -10.39
N PHE A 87 4.02 15.02 -10.79
CA PHE A 87 5.41 14.58 -10.93
C PHE A 87 6.00 14.20 -9.56
N VAL A 88 6.72 13.09 -9.50
CA VAL A 88 7.42 12.63 -8.30
C VAL A 88 8.91 12.48 -8.62
N PRO A 89 9.81 13.23 -7.94
CA PRO A 89 11.25 13.09 -8.15
C PRO A 89 11.77 11.67 -7.87
N ASP A 90 12.77 11.22 -8.61
CA ASP A 90 13.36 9.89 -8.52
C ASP A 90 13.83 9.51 -7.12
N ALA A 91 14.49 10.43 -6.43
CA ALA A 91 14.93 10.23 -5.05
C ALA A 91 13.75 9.92 -4.12
N ASP A 92 12.59 10.53 -4.37
CA ASP A 92 11.37 10.29 -3.61
C ASP A 92 10.77 8.93 -3.93
N ILE A 93 10.82 8.49 -5.20
CA ILE A 93 10.37 7.16 -5.62
C ILE A 93 11.19 6.09 -4.88
N VAL A 94 12.52 6.19 -4.94
CA VAL A 94 13.44 5.25 -4.28
C VAL A 94 13.17 5.20 -2.77
N ARG A 95 13.04 6.36 -2.15
CA ARG A 95 12.76 6.48 -0.72
C ARG A 95 11.40 5.86 -0.36
N ARG A 96 10.35 6.11 -1.15
CA ARG A 96 9.01 5.55 -0.92
C ARG A 96 9.00 4.04 -1.07
N VAL A 97 9.64 3.47 -2.09
CA VAL A 97 9.75 2.02 -2.28
C VAL A 97 10.43 1.35 -1.09
N SER A 98 11.57 1.90 -0.63
CA SER A 98 12.28 1.36 0.53
C SER A 98 11.45 1.42 1.81
N ARG A 99 10.74 2.53 2.05
CA ARG A 99 9.85 2.70 3.20
C ARG A 99 8.63 1.80 3.13
N SER A 100 8.05 1.64 1.93
CA SER A 100 6.92 0.74 1.70
C SER A 100 7.30 -0.70 2.08
N ALA A 101 8.44 -1.20 1.62
CA ALA A 101 8.93 -2.53 1.97
C ALA A 101 9.18 -2.68 3.49
N ALA A 102 9.78 -1.67 4.12
CA ALA A 102 10.02 -1.68 5.58
C ALA A 102 8.71 -1.66 6.38
N ASN A 103 7.71 -0.89 5.94
CA ASN A 103 6.41 -0.84 6.59
C ASN A 103 5.59 -2.11 6.32
N PHE A 104 5.69 -2.69 5.12
CA PHE A 104 5.08 -3.99 4.83
C PHE A 104 5.53 -5.05 5.83
N ARG A 105 6.85 -5.17 6.10
CA ARG A 105 7.38 -6.14 7.09
C ARG A 105 6.83 -5.92 8.49
N LYS A 106 6.44 -4.69 8.85
CA LYS A 106 5.81 -4.38 10.15
C LYS A 106 4.31 -4.71 10.16
N LEU A 107 3.66 -4.70 9.00
CA LEU A 107 2.21 -4.82 8.87
C LEU A 107 1.74 -6.22 8.50
N HIS A 108 2.49 -6.96 7.67
CA HIS A 108 2.04 -8.28 7.24
C HIS A 108 1.79 -9.26 8.40
N PRO A 109 2.54 -9.24 9.54
CA PRO A 109 2.23 -10.11 10.67
C PRO A 109 0.94 -9.72 11.41
N LEU A 110 0.48 -8.47 11.22
CA LEU A 110 -0.76 -7.96 11.83
C LEU A 110 -1.98 -8.18 10.93
N ALA A 111 -1.77 -8.55 9.67
CA ALA A 111 -2.85 -8.77 8.71
C ALA A 111 -3.52 -10.13 8.95
N ASP A 112 -4.84 -10.14 9.04
CA ASP A 112 -5.63 -11.39 9.09
C ASP A 112 -5.71 -12.05 7.72
N ARG A 113 -5.63 -11.25 6.66
CA ARG A 113 -5.52 -11.70 5.27
C ARG A 113 -4.51 -10.84 4.52
N LEU A 114 -3.66 -11.47 3.71
CA LEU A 114 -2.67 -10.83 2.86
C LEU A 114 -2.82 -11.33 1.44
N TRP A 115 -2.83 -10.40 0.48
CA TRP A 115 -2.69 -10.71 -0.94
C TRP A 115 -1.56 -9.88 -1.54
N LEU A 116 -0.69 -10.56 -2.30
CA LEU A 116 0.41 -9.94 -3.05
C LEU A 116 0.08 -10.00 -4.54
N PHE A 117 0.10 -8.85 -5.17
CA PHE A 117 -0.12 -8.72 -6.61
C PHE A 117 1.12 -8.18 -7.31
N ASP A 118 1.54 -8.81 -8.39
CA ASP A 118 2.55 -8.29 -9.30
C ASP A 118 1.88 -7.54 -10.46
N ASN A 119 2.25 -6.28 -10.65
CA ASN A 119 1.77 -5.44 -11.75
C ASN A 119 2.90 -5.10 -12.73
N SER A 120 3.84 -6.03 -12.94
CA SER A 120 4.99 -5.84 -13.85
C SER A 120 4.68 -6.15 -15.30
N GLY A 121 3.63 -6.94 -15.55
CA GLY A 121 3.20 -7.34 -16.88
C GLY A 121 2.25 -6.35 -17.55
N LEU A 122 1.96 -6.59 -18.83
CA LEU A 122 0.98 -5.83 -19.61
C LEU A 122 -0.48 -6.27 -19.32
N GLU A 123 -0.66 -7.46 -18.77
CA GLU A 123 -1.97 -8.06 -18.51
C GLU A 123 -2.63 -7.57 -17.20
N GLY A 124 -2.01 -6.60 -16.52
CA GLY A 124 -2.51 -6.05 -15.26
C GLY A 124 -2.05 -6.82 -14.02
N PHE A 125 -2.89 -6.86 -13.00
CA PHE A 125 -2.55 -7.43 -11.70
C PHE A 125 -2.56 -8.96 -11.73
N ARG A 126 -1.42 -9.59 -11.44
CA ARG A 126 -1.28 -11.03 -11.26
C ARG A 126 -1.15 -11.36 -9.78
N LEU A 127 -2.03 -12.20 -9.22
CA LEU A 127 -1.87 -12.70 -7.87
C LEU A 127 -0.62 -13.58 -7.77
N VAL A 128 0.27 -13.28 -6.83
CA VAL A 128 1.54 -14.01 -6.63
C VAL A 128 1.70 -14.59 -5.23
N GLY A 129 0.87 -14.18 -4.28
CA GLY A 129 0.86 -14.75 -2.94
C GLY A 129 -0.43 -14.44 -2.19
N GLU A 130 -0.87 -15.37 -1.37
CA GLU A 130 -1.96 -15.22 -0.41
C GLU A 130 -1.59 -15.85 0.91
N ALA A 131 -1.94 -15.17 2.03
CA ALA A 131 -1.79 -15.72 3.36
C ALA A 131 -2.99 -15.36 4.24
N LYS A 132 -3.25 -16.19 5.24
CA LYS A 132 -4.27 -15.98 6.29
C LYS A 132 -3.63 -16.22 7.65
N ALA A 133 -3.71 -15.24 8.52
CA ALA A 133 -3.15 -15.30 9.88
C ALA A 133 -1.70 -15.84 9.91
N GLY A 134 -0.86 -15.38 8.97
CA GLY A 134 0.54 -15.80 8.83
C GLY A 134 0.76 -17.12 8.08
N VAL A 135 -0.29 -17.89 7.79
CA VAL A 135 -0.19 -19.16 7.03
C VAL A 135 -0.32 -18.88 5.55
N VAL A 136 0.67 -19.28 4.75
CA VAL A 136 0.65 -19.17 3.29
C VAL A 136 -0.38 -20.14 2.73
N LEU A 137 -1.37 -19.60 1.99
CA LEU A 137 -2.41 -20.38 1.31
C LEU A 137 -2.10 -20.60 -0.17
N PHE A 138 -1.44 -19.60 -0.79
CA PHE A 138 -1.06 -19.65 -2.19
C PHE A 138 0.26 -18.92 -2.38
N GLN A 139 1.12 -19.49 -3.22
CA GLN A 139 2.33 -18.88 -3.72
C GLN A 139 2.53 -19.29 -5.18
N ALA A 140 2.73 -18.30 -6.06
CA ALA A 140 2.98 -18.57 -7.48
C ALA A 140 4.33 -19.30 -7.67
N GLU A 141 4.38 -20.25 -8.59
CA GLU A 141 5.62 -20.96 -8.95
C GLU A 141 6.74 -19.98 -9.36
N ASN A 142 6.40 -19.00 -10.20
CA ASN A 142 7.30 -17.94 -10.62
C ASN A 142 7.08 -16.69 -9.73
N LEU A 143 7.50 -16.78 -8.46
CA LEU A 143 7.40 -15.67 -7.53
C LEU A 143 8.37 -14.55 -7.91
N PRO A 144 7.92 -13.31 -8.12
CA PRO A 144 8.81 -12.18 -8.41
C PRO A 144 9.81 -11.96 -7.26
N ARG A 145 11.04 -11.57 -7.61
CA ARG A 145 12.10 -11.35 -6.63
C ARG A 145 11.69 -10.40 -5.51
N TRP A 146 10.98 -9.31 -5.82
CA TRP A 146 10.49 -8.36 -4.82
C TRP A 146 9.54 -9.02 -3.81
N ALA A 147 8.67 -9.93 -4.25
CA ALA A 147 7.74 -10.63 -3.36
C ALA A 147 8.49 -11.65 -2.49
N ALA A 148 9.42 -12.40 -3.08
CA ALA A 148 10.28 -13.31 -2.32
C ALA A 148 11.10 -12.59 -1.25
N GLU A 149 11.63 -11.39 -1.54
CA GLU A 149 12.36 -10.57 -0.58
C GLU A 149 11.49 -9.98 0.54
N LEU A 150 10.23 -9.65 0.23
CA LEU A 150 9.28 -9.14 1.23
C LEU A 150 8.79 -10.23 2.18
N MET A 151 8.65 -11.46 1.71
CA MET A 151 8.15 -12.60 2.48
C MET A 151 9.23 -13.32 3.28
N LYS A 152 10.52 -13.00 3.08
CA LYS A 152 11.58 -13.49 3.96
C LYS A 152 11.40 -12.91 5.35
N GLU A 153 11.42 -13.78 6.35
CA GLU A 153 11.46 -13.34 7.74
C GLU A 153 12.68 -12.42 7.95
N PRO A 154 12.55 -11.33 8.72
CA PRO A 154 13.71 -10.57 9.11
C PRO A 154 14.61 -11.49 9.95
N CYS A 155 15.88 -11.62 9.54
CA CYS A 155 16.93 -12.28 10.34
C CYS A 155 17.07 -11.59 11.70
#